data_751dd877c0fa5ad14ce34262ebc5867a
#
_entry.id   751dd877c0fa5ad14ce34262ebc5867a
#
_cell.length_a   1.000
_cell.length_b   1.000
_cell.length_c   1.000
_cell.angle_alpha   90.00
_cell.angle_beta   90.00
_cell.angle_gamma   90.00
#
_symmetry.space_group_name_H-M   'P 1'
#
loop_
_entity.id
_entity.type
_entity.pdbx_description
1 polymer ?
#
loop_
_entity_poly.entity_id
_entity_poly.type
_entity_poly.pdbx_seq_one_letter_code
_entity_poly.pdbx_strand_id
1 'polypeptide(L)'
;MQTDVVRKKQFDIKDNVKFNGNVLKSKAFVSKNIFIIIMVLGCMMGSFSHTAFPSMLENIMKEFNLSASKSQLMTAVYSMTIGVTTILSVFLTKYFDKKKLFFSSMLIFGFGIVLSAISLNYILIIIGRIFQAVGSGVVLILSQITLLSAYSKEKTGVVMGIYGFLLNLSSAAAPVVTLLLVNSMPWQFIMWGIYAGVVVILGVQIWLYVLEKRKCEKEQKNKEKKQEIKESIIEAGKKIKKFDFTSFVLSGFSVIFFMAGFTLFKEMKNSSSNSLIKSILFVLAGVVFIVVFIVRQKQKKKPYINLKLFKNKNFVIVVISSIIIYAVMMGTAVWFPVYIKRIAEADMERVGIIMLPGALSTALASAVGGWLYQKYGIRLIYSISICSFILAILTRNIVPLWVLFVLRSIGIGIIMMSMVAWGMKDIEKDKYSDGTAIICSLRTVAGAFGTALAAMLM
;
A
#
# COMPACT_ATOMS: atom_id res chain seq x y z
N MET A 1 52.98 42.30 -5.15
CA MET A 1 53.08 41.21 -4.12
C MET A 1 51.88 41.10 -3.18
N GLN A 2 51.22 42.17 -2.71
CA GLN A 2 49.99 42.09 -1.88
C GLN A 2 48.74 41.69 -2.67
N THR A 3 48.60 42.04 -3.94
CA THR A 3 47.46 41.71 -4.80
C THR A 3 47.37 40.25 -5.18
N ASP A 4 48.48 39.53 -5.27
CA ASP A 4 48.50 38.11 -5.62
C ASP A 4 48.14 37.19 -4.46
N VAL A 5 48.45 37.61 -3.23
CA VAL A 5 48.09 36.88 -1.99
C VAL A 5 46.57 36.95 -1.74
N VAL A 6 45.95 38.09 -2.04
CA VAL A 6 44.50 38.28 -1.90
C VAL A 6 43.73 37.46 -2.97
N ARG A 7 44.25 37.44 -4.21
CA ARG A 7 43.66 36.62 -5.29
C ARG A 7 43.74 35.11 -5.00
N LYS A 8 44.87 34.64 -4.48
CA LYS A 8 45.06 33.22 -4.11
C LYS A 8 44.13 32.82 -2.96
N LYS A 9 43.96 33.66 -1.93
CA LYS A 9 42.99 33.41 -0.85
C LYS A 9 41.54 33.42 -1.32
N GLN A 10 41.16 34.28 -2.27
CA GLN A 10 39.81 34.26 -2.86
C GLN A 10 39.53 33.04 -3.73
N PHE A 11 40.54 32.49 -4.43
CA PHE A 11 40.42 31.27 -5.20
C PHE A 11 40.25 30.04 -4.30
N ASP A 12 41.07 29.92 -3.25
CA ASP A 12 40.97 28.83 -2.27
C ASP A 12 39.63 28.83 -1.51
N ILE A 13 39.07 30.01 -1.21
CA ILE A 13 37.76 30.12 -0.55
C ILE A 13 36.63 29.69 -1.51
N LYS A 14 36.69 30.07 -2.79
CA LYS A 14 35.69 29.67 -3.78
C LYS A 14 35.70 28.15 -4.06
N ASP A 15 36.86 27.53 -4.14
CA ASP A 15 37.00 26.10 -4.38
C ASP A 15 36.61 25.28 -3.13
N ASN A 16 36.94 25.72 -1.94
CA ASN A 16 36.49 25.12 -0.68
C ASN A 16 34.98 25.23 -0.49
N VAL A 17 34.34 26.34 -0.86
CA VAL A 17 32.89 26.51 -0.80
C VAL A 17 32.20 25.62 -1.85
N LYS A 18 32.77 25.48 -3.05
CA LYS A 18 32.27 24.60 -4.10
C LYS A 18 32.43 23.13 -3.73
N PHE A 19 33.57 22.73 -3.16
CA PHE A 19 33.83 21.37 -2.70
C PHE A 19 32.91 20.99 -1.53
N ASN A 20 32.76 21.86 -0.52
CA ASN A 20 31.82 21.64 0.58
C ASN A 20 30.36 21.62 0.11
N GLY A 21 29.97 22.46 -0.85
CA GLY A 21 28.64 22.46 -1.45
C GLY A 21 28.32 21.14 -2.19
N ASN A 22 29.28 20.56 -2.90
CA ASN A 22 29.12 19.28 -3.59
C ASN A 22 29.09 18.10 -2.62
N VAL A 23 29.90 18.11 -1.55
CA VAL A 23 29.87 17.08 -0.51
C VAL A 23 28.56 17.14 0.30
N LEU A 24 28.03 18.33 0.57
CA LEU A 24 26.74 18.51 1.25
C LEU A 24 25.57 18.02 0.36
N LYS A 25 25.58 18.34 -0.92
CA LYS A 25 24.59 17.84 -1.90
C LYS A 25 24.64 16.31 -2.02
N SER A 26 25.84 15.73 -2.10
CA SER A 26 26.03 14.27 -2.17
C SER A 26 25.51 13.58 -0.90
N LYS A 27 25.83 14.09 0.29
CA LYS A 27 25.37 13.52 1.57
C LYS A 27 23.86 13.67 1.80
N ALA A 28 23.25 14.76 1.35
CA ALA A 28 21.80 14.94 1.39
C ALA A 28 21.08 13.98 0.41
N PHE A 29 21.70 13.72 -0.74
CA PHE A 29 21.22 12.77 -1.72
C PHE A 29 21.27 11.32 -1.18
N VAL A 30 22.33 10.92 -0.51
CA VAL A 30 22.47 9.60 0.11
C VAL A 30 21.40 9.40 1.20
N SER A 31 21.21 10.37 2.10
CA SER A 31 20.18 10.29 3.15
C SER A 31 18.77 10.16 2.59
N LYS A 32 18.45 10.89 1.50
CA LYS A 32 17.16 10.80 0.81
C LYS A 32 16.92 9.42 0.20
N ASN A 33 17.93 8.83 -0.46
CA ASN A 33 17.79 7.52 -1.10
C ASN A 33 17.65 6.40 -0.07
N ILE A 34 18.40 6.45 1.03
CA ILE A 34 18.27 5.48 2.13
C ILE A 34 16.87 5.55 2.75
N PHE A 35 16.33 6.75 2.96
CA PHE A 35 14.98 6.92 3.50
C PHE A 35 13.92 6.30 2.57
N ILE A 36 14.05 6.46 1.24
CA ILE A 36 13.16 5.83 0.26
C ILE A 36 13.23 4.30 0.35
N ILE A 37 14.45 3.74 0.45
CA ILE A 37 14.64 2.28 0.59
C ILE A 37 13.96 1.78 1.86
N ILE A 38 14.14 2.44 2.99
CA ILE A 38 13.51 2.08 4.27
C ILE A 38 11.99 2.13 4.17
N MET A 39 11.43 3.13 3.49
CA MET A 39 9.99 3.23 3.27
C MET A 39 9.45 2.06 2.44
N VAL A 40 10.18 1.66 1.39
CA VAL A 40 9.80 0.51 0.56
C VAL A 40 9.88 -0.79 1.36
N LEU A 41 10.94 -0.97 2.17
CA LEU A 41 11.04 -2.12 3.09
C LEU A 41 9.90 -2.15 4.11
N GLY A 42 9.50 -0.99 4.66
CA GLY A 42 8.33 -0.90 5.54
C GLY A 42 7.03 -1.33 4.84
N CYS A 43 6.84 -0.94 3.57
CA CYS A 43 5.73 -1.42 2.76
C CYS A 43 5.78 -2.93 2.52
N MET A 44 6.97 -3.49 2.26
CA MET A 44 7.14 -4.93 2.10
C MET A 44 6.75 -5.68 3.38
N MET A 45 7.14 -5.18 4.57
CA MET A 45 6.73 -5.77 5.84
C MET A 45 5.19 -5.75 6.03
N GLY A 46 4.54 -4.63 5.69
CA GLY A 46 3.08 -4.51 5.71
C GLY A 46 2.40 -5.48 4.76
N SER A 47 2.92 -5.60 3.52
CA SER A 47 2.43 -6.51 2.48
C SER A 47 2.63 -7.98 2.88
N PHE A 48 3.79 -8.31 3.44
CA PHE A 48 4.10 -9.63 3.97
C PHE A 48 3.14 -10.01 5.09
N SER A 49 2.96 -9.15 6.11
CA SER A 49 2.05 -9.39 7.22
C SER A 49 0.60 -9.61 6.76
N HIS A 50 0.15 -8.86 5.74
CA HIS A 50 -1.18 -9.00 5.18
C HIS A 50 -1.42 -10.37 4.54
N THR A 51 -0.46 -10.85 3.75
CA THR A 51 -0.58 -12.09 2.98
C THR A 51 -0.11 -13.34 3.74
N ALA A 52 0.71 -13.19 4.77
CA ALA A 52 1.10 -14.27 5.68
C ALA A 52 -0.05 -14.71 6.59
N PHE A 53 -0.84 -13.76 7.07
CA PHE A 53 -1.86 -14.03 8.10
C PHE A 53 -2.92 -15.05 7.69
N PRO A 54 -3.51 -15.03 6.47
CA PRO A 54 -4.43 -16.06 6.03
C PRO A 54 -3.88 -17.49 6.10
N SER A 55 -2.57 -17.66 5.91
CA SER A 55 -1.91 -18.97 5.99
C SER A 55 -1.74 -19.49 7.42
N MET A 56 -1.90 -18.62 8.42
CA MET A 56 -1.87 -18.99 9.86
C MET A 56 -3.26 -19.24 10.43
N LEU A 57 -4.34 -18.93 9.70
CA LEU A 57 -5.71 -18.96 10.24
C LEU A 57 -6.11 -20.33 10.75
N GLU A 58 -5.69 -21.41 10.11
CA GLU A 58 -6.03 -22.76 10.56
C GLU A 58 -5.47 -23.08 11.96
N ASN A 59 -4.22 -22.68 12.21
CA ASN A 59 -3.58 -22.86 13.52
C ASN A 59 -4.24 -21.99 14.60
N ILE A 60 -4.57 -20.73 14.24
CA ILE A 60 -5.29 -19.81 15.13
C ILE A 60 -6.69 -20.35 15.44
N MET A 61 -7.39 -20.91 14.44
CA MET A 61 -8.70 -21.54 14.65
C MET A 61 -8.63 -22.71 15.62
N LYS A 62 -7.62 -23.57 15.49
CA LYS A 62 -7.43 -24.71 16.40
C LYS A 62 -7.11 -24.26 17.83
N GLU A 63 -6.22 -23.26 17.98
CA GLU A 63 -5.79 -22.77 19.30
C GLU A 63 -6.92 -22.07 20.08
N PHE A 64 -7.71 -21.24 19.41
CA PHE A 64 -8.79 -20.47 20.06
C PHE A 64 -10.19 -21.05 19.87
N ASN A 65 -10.32 -22.25 19.30
CA ASN A 65 -11.60 -22.94 19.07
C ASN A 65 -12.60 -22.07 18.27
N LEU A 66 -12.12 -21.45 17.15
CA LEU A 66 -12.90 -20.48 16.38
C LEU A 66 -13.60 -21.13 15.18
N SER A 67 -14.81 -20.64 14.87
CA SER A 67 -15.47 -20.96 13.60
C SER A 67 -14.75 -20.29 12.41
N ALA A 68 -14.91 -20.85 11.21
CA ALA A 68 -14.34 -20.29 9.98
C ALA A 68 -14.79 -18.83 9.73
N SER A 69 -16.04 -18.48 10.06
CA SER A 69 -16.55 -17.11 9.94
C SER A 69 -15.80 -16.13 10.86
N LYS A 70 -15.56 -16.51 12.12
CA LYS A 70 -14.80 -15.67 13.07
C LYS A 70 -13.35 -15.49 12.63
N SER A 71 -12.72 -16.50 12.08
CA SER A 71 -11.33 -16.40 11.58
C SER A 71 -11.22 -15.51 10.37
N GLN A 72 -12.16 -15.60 9.41
CA GLN A 72 -12.20 -14.74 8.24
C GLN A 72 -12.44 -13.26 8.62
N LEU A 73 -13.17 -12.98 9.70
CA LEU A 73 -13.39 -11.62 10.17
C LEU A 73 -12.06 -10.91 10.52
N MET A 74 -11.05 -11.62 11.03
CA MET A 74 -9.74 -11.04 11.32
C MET A 74 -9.06 -10.48 10.04
N THR A 75 -9.19 -11.19 8.92
CA THR A 75 -8.66 -10.74 7.62
C THR A 75 -9.51 -9.62 7.03
N ALA A 76 -10.82 -9.70 7.15
CA ALA A 76 -11.76 -8.69 6.67
C ALA A 76 -11.56 -7.35 7.40
N VAL A 77 -11.44 -7.36 8.74
CA VAL A 77 -11.20 -6.16 9.56
C VAL A 77 -9.88 -5.47 9.15
N TYR A 78 -8.83 -6.24 8.90
CA TYR A 78 -7.57 -5.68 8.40
C TYR A 78 -7.77 -4.94 7.08
N SER A 79 -8.41 -5.57 6.10
CA SER A 79 -8.66 -4.98 4.78
C SER A 79 -9.57 -3.74 4.85
N MET A 80 -10.62 -3.78 5.68
CA MET A 80 -11.49 -2.62 5.94
C MET A 80 -10.71 -1.45 6.53
N THR A 81 -9.87 -1.74 7.52
CA THR A 81 -9.06 -0.72 8.19
C THR A 81 -8.04 -0.11 7.23
N ILE A 82 -7.39 -0.89 6.36
CA ILE A 82 -6.53 -0.33 5.30
C ILE A 82 -7.33 0.62 4.41
N GLY A 83 -8.52 0.24 3.96
CA GLY A 83 -9.38 1.08 3.12
C GLY A 83 -9.67 2.45 3.74
N VAL A 84 -10.04 2.49 5.02
CA VAL A 84 -10.27 3.73 5.77
C VAL A 84 -8.96 4.51 5.95
N THR A 85 -7.89 3.83 6.30
CA THR A 85 -6.59 4.46 6.58
C THR A 85 -5.97 5.07 5.33
N THR A 86 -6.17 4.50 4.14
CA THR A 86 -5.70 5.10 2.89
C THR A 86 -6.31 6.48 2.66
N ILE A 87 -7.57 6.69 3.03
CA ILE A 87 -8.23 8.01 2.96
C ILE A 87 -7.66 8.96 4.01
N LEU A 88 -7.46 8.49 5.25
CA LEU A 88 -6.84 9.27 6.32
C LEU A 88 -5.42 9.73 5.94
N SER A 89 -4.68 8.89 5.23
CA SER A 89 -3.31 9.17 4.82
C SER A 89 -3.17 10.42 3.94
N VAL A 90 -4.23 10.81 3.20
CA VAL A 90 -4.26 12.08 2.43
C VAL A 90 -4.03 13.28 3.34
N PHE A 91 -4.75 13.30 4.46
CA PHE A 91 -4.59 14.37 5.45
C PHE A 91 -3.22 14.30 6.10
N LEU A 92 -2.84 13.13 6.60
CA LEU A 92 -1.59 12.96 7.32
C LEU A 92 -0.38 13.37 6.46
N THR A 93 -0.35 13.00 5.18
CA THR A 93 0.76 13.34 4.28
C THR A 93 0.82 14.80 3.86
N LYS A 94 -0.30 15.55 3.96
CA LYS A 94 -0.34 16.99 3.68
C LYS A 94 0.14 17.84 4.85
N TYR A 95 -0.08 17.36 6.09
CA TYR A 95 0.12 18.19 7.28
C TYR A 95 1.30 17.77 8.16
N PHE A 96 1.75 16.52 8.04
CA PHE A 96 2.84 15.99 8.83
C PHE A 96 4.11 15.78 8.00
N ASP A 97 5.25 15.92 8.66
CA ASP A 97 6.54 15.59 8.07
C ASP A 97 6.61 14.10 7.71
N LYS A 98 7.09 13.79 6.50
CA LYS A 98 7.11 12.42 5.95
C LYS A 98 7.92 11.45 6.82
N LYS A 99 9.05 11.91 7.42
CA LYS A 99 9.92 11.07 8.25
C LYS A 99 9.25 10.74 9.59
N LYS A 100 8.63 11.74 10.23
CA LYS A 100 7.90 11.56 11.49
C LYS A 100 6.66 10.68 11.27
N LEU A 101 5.93 10.92 10.17
CA LEU A 101 4.75 10.14 9.82
C LEU A 101 5.11 8.67 9.57
N PHE A 102 6.19 8.39 8.84
CA PHE A 102 6.66 7.03 8.62
C PHE A 102 7.04 6.35 9.94
N PHE A 103 7.80 7.04 10.79
CA PHE A 103 8.22 6.52 12.09
C PHE A 103 7.03 6.15 12.99
N SER A 104 6.08 7.07 13.16
CA SER A 104 4.88 6.81 13.97
C SER A 104 4.01 5.70 13.39
N SER A 105 3.90 5.62 12.07
CA SER A 105 3.13 4.55 11.41
C SER A 105 3.78 3.17 11.58
N MET A 106 5.11 3.09 11.51
CA MET A 106 5.84 1.85 11.78
C MET A 106 5.78 1.43 13.25
N LEU A 107 5.77 2.41 14.19
CA LEU A 107 5.53 2.12 15.62
C LEU A 107 4.13 1.54 15.85
N ILE A 108 3.10 2.14 15.26
CA ILE A 108 1.71 1.66 15.34
C ILE A 108 1.61 0.25 14.73
N PHE A 109 2.24 0.02 13.59
CA PHE A 109 2.30 -1.29 12.95
C PHE A 109 2.95 -2.35 13.84
N GLY A 110 4.14 -2.04 14.39
CA GLY A 110 4.86 -2.91 15.31
C GLY A 110 4.08 -3.20 16.60
N PHE A 111 3.44 -2.18 17.18
CA PHE A 111 2.57 -2.35 18.34
C PHE A 111 1.42 -3.33 18.05
N GLY A 112 0.78 -3.21 16.88
CA GLY A 112 -0.25 -4.14 16.45
C GLY A 112 0.24 -5.58 16.26
N ILE A 113 1.49 -5.76 15.80
CA ILE A 113 2.11 -7.10 15.69
C ILE A 113 2.32 -7.70 17.08
N VAL A 114 2.88 -6.93 18.02
CA VAL A 114 3.10 -7.38 19.41
C VAL A 114 1.79 -7.78 20.06
N LEU A 115 0.73 -6.95 19.95
CA LEU A 115 -0.59 -7.27 20.48
C LEU A 115 -1.14 -8.59 19.93
N SER A 116 -0.94 -8.85 18.63
CA SER A 116 -1.36 -10.11 18.02
C SER A 116 -0.52 -11.29 18.47
N ALA A 117 0.80 -11.12 18.63
CA ALA A 117 1.73 -12.18 19.01
C ALA A 117 1.56 -12.65 20.46
N ILE A 118 1.23 -11.72 21.38
CA ILE A 118 0.99 -12.05 22.82
C ILE A 118 -0.48 -12.32 23.14
N SER A 119 -1.34 -12.41 22.12
CA SER A 119 -2.78 -12.50 22.33
C SER A 119 -3.17 -13.80 23.03
N LEU A 120 -3.98 -13.64 24.08
CA LEU A 120 -4.59 -14.74 24.83
C LEU A 120 -6.06 -14.98 24.40
N ASN A 121 -6.60 -14.13 23.54
CA ASN A 121 -7.95 -14.24 23.05
C ASN A 121 -8.13 -13.64 21.66
N TYR A 122 -9.17 -14.05 20.98
CA TYR A 122 -9.55 -13.63 19.64
C TYR A 122 -9.71 -12.10 19.47
N ILE A 123 -10.27 -11.42 20.50
CA ILE A 123 -10.54 -9.96 20.41
C ILE A 123 -9.22 -9.19 20.35
N LEU A 124 -8.22 -9.63 21.13
CA LEU A 124 -6.91 -8.98 21.14
C LEU A 124 -6.19 -9.12 19.79
N ILE A 125 -6.37 -10.25 19.09
CA ILE A 125 -5.87 -10.42 17.73
C ILE A 125 -6.54 -9.40 16.79
N ILE A 126 -7.87 -9.23 16.86
CA ILE A 126 -8.59 -8.24 16.03
C ILE A 126 -8.07 -6.84 16.28
N ILE A 127 -7.91 -6.45 17.55
CA ILE A 127 -7.37 -5.12 17.90
C ILE A 127 -5.95 -4.96 17.34
N GLY A 128 -5.11 -5.96 17.49
CA GLY A 128 -3.77 -5.98 16.91
C GLY A 128 -3.81 -5.82 15.38
N ARG A 129 -4.73 -6.50 14.69
CA ARG A 129 -4.93 -6.39 13.24
C ARG A 129 -5.37 -4.99 12.81
N ILE A 130 -6.19 -4.30 13.60
CA ILE A 130 -6.58 -2.90 13.36
C ILE A 130 -5.33 -2.00 13.41
N PHE A 131 -4.51 -2.09 14.47
CA PHE A 131 -3.29 -1.30 14.57
C PHE A 131 -2.29 -1.59 13.45
N GLN A 132 -2.10 -2.86 13.09
CA GLN A 132 -1.26 -3.25 11.95
C GLN A 132 -1.77 -2.60 10.64
N ALA A 133 -3.07 -2.63 10.38
CA ALA A 133 -3.67 -2.07 9.18
C ALA A 133 -3.56 -0.54 9.13
N VAL A 134 -3.72 0.15 10.27
CA VAL A 134 -3.50 1.60 10.37
C VAL A 134 -2.06 1.96 10.01
N GLY A 135 -1.09 1.29 10.62
CA GLY A 135 0.31 1.55 10.34
C GLY A 135 0.69 1.28 8.88
N SER A 136 0.39 0.08 8.37
CA SER A 136 0.73 -0.34 7.01
C SER A 136 0.02 0.49 5.93
N GLY A 137 -1.25 0.87 6.15
CA GLY A 137 -2.02 1.68 5.20
C GLY A 137 -1.44 3.07 5.01
N VAL A 138 -0.97 3.73 6.08
CA VAL A 138 -0.27 5.03 5.97
C VAL A 138 1.05 4.88 5.24
N VAL A 139 1.85 3.86 5.59
CA VAL A 139 3.16 3.61 4.96
C VAL A 139 3.02 3.36 3.46
N LEU A 140 2.01 2.61 3.03
CA LEU A 140 1.73 2.31 1.63
C LEU A 140 1.51 3.58 0.81
N ILE A 141 0.63 4.48 1.25
CA ILE A 141 0.33 5.74 0.56
C ILE A 141 1.53 6.69 0.59
N LEU A 142 2.16 6.82 1.75
CA LEU A 142 3.33 7.68 1.95
C LEU A 142 4.49 7.28 1.04
N SER A 143 4.72 5.97 0.86
CA SER A 143 5.77 5.45 -0.03
C SER A 143 5.48 5.77 -1.49
N GLN A 144 4.25 5.53 -1.97
CA GLN A 144 3.86 5.85 -3.34
C GLN A 144 4.00 7.35 -3.64
N ILE A 145 3.49 8.22 -2.76
CA ILE A 145 3.60 9.68 -2.93
C ILE A 145 5.06 10.10 -2.93
N THR A 146 5.87 9.52 -2.06
CA THR A 146 7.29 9.88 -1.95
C THR A 146 8.06 9.46 -3.19
N LEU A 147 7.83 8.26 -3.72
CA LEU A 147 8.42 7.78 -4.96
C LEU A 147 8.03 8.66 -6.15
N LEU A 148 6.73 8.94 -6.33
CA LEU A 148 6.22 9.80 -7.39
C LEU A 148 6.79 11.22 -7.32
N SER A 149 7.01 11.75 -6.10
CA SER A 149 7.54 13.10 -5.90
C SER A 149 9.07 13.18 -5.99
N ALA A 150 9.77 12.08 -5.72
CA ALA A 150 11.23 12.05 -5.61
C ALA A 150 11.93 11.96 -6.96
N TYR A 151 11.27 11.35 -7.94
CA TYR A 151 11.84 11.10 -9.26
C TYR A 151 11.20 11.97 -10.34
N SER A 152 11.90 12.15 -11.46
CA SER A 152 11.38 12.86 -12.63
C SER A 152 10.28 12.02 -13.32
N LYS A 153 9.41 12.69 -14.08
CA LYS A 153 8.30 12.02 -14.79
C LYS A 153 8.78 10.92 -15.73
N GLU A 154 9.97 11.11 -16.32
CA GLU A 154 10.61 10.16 -17.24
C GLU A 154 11.05 8.86 -16.52
N LYS A 155 11.40 8.92 -15.24
CA LYS A 155 11.86 7.76 -14.45
C LYS A 155 10.76 7.12 -13.60
N THR A 156 9.62 7.77 -13.48
CA THR A 156 8.53 7.33 -12.59
C THR A 156 8.01 5.94 -12.96
N GLY A 157 7.96 5.60 -14.24
CA GLY A 157 7.52 4.28 -14.71
C GLY A 157 8.37 3.14 -14.16
N VAL A 158 9.70 3.22 -14.35
CA VAL A 158 10.64 2.20 -13.83
C VAL A 158 10.61 2.12 -12.32
N VAL A 159 10.61 3.28 -11.63
CA VAL A 159 10.60 3.32 -10.17
C VAL A 159 9.34 2.68 -9.59
N MET A 160 8.17 2.97 -10.16
CA MET A 160 6.90 2.35 -9.75
C MET A 160 6.86 0.86 -10.11
N GLY A 161 7.46 0.46 -11.23
CA GLY A 161 7.62 -0.95 -11.60
C GLY A 161 8.46 -1.74 -10.59
N ILE A 162 9.61 -1.20 -10.18
CA ILE A 162 10.48 -1.79 -9.14
C ILE A 162 9.74 -1.84 -7.79
N TYR A 163 9.04 -0.77 -7.43
CA TYR A 163 8.21 -0.75 -6.22
C TYR A 163 7.16 -1.86 -6.24
N GLY A 164 6.45 -2.01 -7.36
CA GLY A 164 5.47 -3.08 -7.55
C GLY A 164 6.11 -4.48 -7.51
N PHE A 165 7.29 -4.65 -8.11
CA PHE A 165 8.07 -5.90 -8.02
C PHE A 165 8.34 -6.29 -6.56
N LEU A 166 8.87 -5.37 -5.77
CA LEU A 166 9.22 -5.64 -4.37
C LEU A 166 8.00 -5.96 -3.51
N LEU A 167 6.90 -5.24 -3.69
CA LEU A 167 5.64 -5.51 -2.97
C LEU A 167 5.05 -6.87 -3.34
N ASN A 168 4.98 -7.17 -4.63
CA ASN A 168 4.44 -8.44 -5.11
C ASN A 168 5.32 -9.62 -4.72
N LEU A 169 6.65 -9.46 -4.76
CA LEU A 169 7.60 -10.47 -4.29
C LEU A 169 7.41 -10.77 -2.80
N SER A 170 7.26 -9.72 -1.98
CA SER A 170 6.98 -9.85 -0.55
C SER A 170 5.66 -10.59 -0.30
N SER A 171 4.60 -10.22 -1.04
CA SER A 171 3.29 -10.88 -0.95
C SER A 171 3.30 -12.34 -1.42
N ALA A 172 4.12 -12.66 -2.43
CA ALA A 172 4.26 -14.02 -2.94
C ALA A 172 5.07 -14.92 -1.99
N ALA A 173 6.12 -14.37 -1.38
CA ALA A 173 6.96 -15.10 -0.44
C ALA A 173 6.24 -15.39 0.89
N ALA A 174 5.33 -14.52 1.30
CA ALA A 174 4.70 -14.61 2.62
C ALA A 174 3.94 -15.91 2.89
N PRO A 175 3.03 -16.41 2.03
CA PRO A 175 2.36 -17.69 2.27
C PRO A 175 3.34 -18.85 2.33
N VAL A 176 4.34 -18.87 1.44
CA VAL A 176 5.33 -19.95 1.36
C VAL A 176 6.16 -20.02 2.64
N VAL A 177 6.73 -18.89 3.05
CA VAL A 177 7.53 -18.81 4.29
C VAL A 177 6.66 -19.18 5.50
N THR A 178 5.42 -18.68 5.52
CA THR A 178 4.48 -18.96 6.62
C THR A 178 4.15 -20.45 6.73
N LEU A 179 3.81 -21.11 5.62
CA LEU A 179 3.47 -22.53 5.62
C LEU A 179 4.64 -23.41 6.00
N LEU A 180 5.86 -23.09 5.58
CA LEU A 180 7.07 -23.82 5.98
C LEU A 180 7.36 -23.71 7.48
N LEU A 181 7.11 -22.55 8.07
CA LEU A 181 7.39 -22.29 9.48
C LEU A 181 6.26 -22.78 10.40
N VAL A 182 5.00 -22.62 10.01
CA VAL A 182 3.84 -22.92 10.87
C VAL A 182 3.67 -24.40 11.16
N ASN A 183 4.25 -25.26 10.34
CA ASN A 183 4.28 -26.72 10.58
C ASN A 183 5.31 -27.14 11.66
N SER A 184 6.33 -26.30 11.86
CA SER A 184 7.45 -26.59 12.78
C SER A 184 7.45 -25.71 14.03
N MET A 185 6.79 -24.54 13.98
CA MET A 185 6.80 -23.53 15.04
C MET A 185 5.41 -22.94 15.27
N PRO A 186 5.07 -22.48 16.49
CA PRO A 186 3.84 -21.75 16.75
C PRO A 186 3.72 -20.52 15.85
N TRP A 187 2.51 -20.19 15.39
CA TRP A 187 2.25 -19.07 14.49
C TRP A 187 2.73 -17.70 15.05
N GLN A 188 2.81 -17.57 16.37
CA GLN A 188 3.33 -16.38 17.06
C GLN A 188 4.78 -16.08 16.66
N PHE A 189 5.61 -17.11 16.39
CA PHE A 189 6.99 -16.92 15.95
C PHE A 189 7.09 -16.15 14.61
N ILE A 190 6.13 -16.36 13.72
CA ILE A 190 6.06 -15.61 12.45
C ILE A 190 5.78 -14.13 12.72
N MET A 191 4.88 -13.83 13.68
CA MET A 191 4.62 -12.45 14.10
C MET A 191 5.87 -11.81 14.72
N TRP A 192 6.60 -12.52 15.56
CA TRP A 192 7.86 -12.03 16.13
C TRP A 192 8.94 -11.83 15.06
N GLY A 193 9.01 -12.67 14.04
CA GLY A 193 9.90 -12.48 12.89
C GLY A 193 9.59 -11.19 12.11
N ILE A 194 8.31 -10.91 11.86
CA ILE A 194 7.89 -9.65 11.23
C ILE A 194 8.23 -8.45 12.14
N TYR A 195 7.99 -8.58 13.45
CA TYR A 195 8.33 -7.54 14.42
C TYR A 195 9.82 -7.23 14.45
N ALA A 196 10.68 -8.25 14.41
CA ALA A 196 12.14 -8.08 14.32
C ALA A 196 12.53 -7.25 13.10
N GLY A 197 11.91 -7.51 11.93
CA GLY A 197 12.10 -6.70 10.72
C GLY A 197 11.68 -5.24 10.92
N VAL A 198 10.56 -5.00 11.62
CA VAL A 198 10.10 -3.63 11.96
C VAL A 198 11.09 -2.93 12.88
N VAL A 199 11.63 -3.62 13.89
CA VAL A 199 12.63 -3.06 14.82
C VAL A 199 13.90 -2.65 14.07
N VAL A 200 14.37 -3.48 13.13
CA VAL A 200 15.53 -3.12 12.27
C VAL A 200 15.24 -1.86 11.47
N ILE A 201 14.07 -1.75 10.83
CA ILE A 201 13.67 -0.57 10.05
C ILE A 201 13.63 0.68 10.92
N LEU A 202 13.02 0.60 12.12
CA LEU A 202 12.98 1.71 13.08
C LEU A 202 14.38 2.08 13.59
N GLY A 203 15.22 1.10 13.87
CA GLY A 203 16.60 1.32 14.29
C GLY A 203 17.43 2.08 13.24
N VAL A 204 17.33 1.68 11.98
CA VAL A 204 18.00 2.38 10.88
C VAL A 204 17.44 3.80 10.72
N GLN A 205 16.14 4.00 10.89
CA GLN A 205 15.54 5.33 10.82
C GLN A 205 16.00 6.25 11.96
N ILE A 206 16.08 5.74 13.18
CA ILE A 206 16.62 6.48 14.34
C ILE A 206 18.08 6.84 14.08
N TRP A 207 18.88 5.90 13.62
CA TRP A 207 20.29 6.12 13.26
C TRP A 207 20.45 7.26 12.24
N LEU A 208 19.65 7.22 11.15
CA LEU A 208 19.64 8.30 10.16
C LEU A 208 19.25 9.64 10.78
N TYR A 209 18.23 9.68 11.65
CA TYR A 209 17.80 10.89 12.32
C TYR A 209 18.91 11.48 13.22
N VAL A 210 19.60 10.62 13.99
CA VAL A 210 20.74 11.05 14.85
C VAL A 210 21.89 11.59 13.99
N LEU A 211 22.20 10.95 12.86
CA LEU A 211 23.23 11.45 11.94
C LEU A 211 22.87 12.82 11.36
N GLU A 212 21.61 13.02 10.98
CA GLU A 212 21.15 14.33 10.49
C GLU A 212 21.18 15.39 11.58
N LYS A 213 20.76 15.06 12.81
CA LYS A 213 20.79 15.96 13.96
C LYS A 213 22.22 16.39 14.30
N ARG A 214 23.18 15.46 14.39
CA ARG A 214 24.60 15.76 14.64
C ARG A 214 25.21 16.67 13.56
N LYS A 215 24.73 16.57 12.31
CA LYS A 215 25.14 17.49 11.23
C LYS A 215 24.55 18.88 11.42
N CYS A 216 23.26 18.98 11.74
CA CYS A 216 22.60 20.25 12.01
C CYS A 216 23.22 20.97 13.21
N GLU A 217 23.61 20.26 14.27
CA GLU A 217 24.27 20.87 15.45
C GLU A 217 25.65 21.40 15.12
N LYS A 218 26.41 20.77 14.21
CA LYS A 218 27.66 21.30 13.69
C LYS A 218 27.50 22.55 12.81
N GLU A 219 26.35 22.68 12.14
CA GLU A 219 26.00 23.85 11.33
C GLU A 219 25.24 24.93 12.10
N GLN A 220 24.64 24.62 13.27
CA GLN A 220 23.81 25.50 14.08
C GLN A 220 24.61 26.41 15.07
N LYS A 221 25.75 26.91 14.68
CA LYS A 221 26.26 28.15 15.33
C LYS A 221 25.49 29.40 14.88
N ASN A 222 24.48 29.31 14.00
CA ASN A 222 23.66 30.44 13.56
C ASN A 222 22.27 30.43 14.24
N LYS A 223 21.98 31.53 14.96
CA LYS A 223 20.77 31.77 15.79
C LYS A 223 19.44 31.82 15.03
N GLU A 224 19.43 31.89 13.70
CA GLU A 224 18.24 32.08 12.87
C GLU A 224 17.32 30.80 12.77
N LYS A 225 17.92 29.63 12.85
CA LYS A 225 17.16 28.35 12.65
C LYS A 225 16.25 27.94 13.83
N LYS A 226 16.47 28.52 15.03
CA LYS A 226 15.62 28.25 16.22
C LYS A 226 14.24 28.94 16.11
N GLN A 227 14.17 30.02 15.36
CA GLN A 227 12.95 30.79 15.12
C GLN A 227 12.05 30.07 14.06
N GLU A 228 12.67 29.56 13.01
CA GLU A 228 12.01 28.79 11.93
C GLU A 228 11.33 27.49 12.45
N ILE A 229 11.96 26.79 13.42
CA ILE A 229 11.38 25.57 14.02
C ILE A 229 10.17 25.94 14.90
N LYS A 230 10.22 27.06 15.63
CA LYS A 230 9.11 27.53 16.49
C LYS A 230 7.91 27.96 15.64
N GLU A 231 8.16 28.65 14.53
CA GLU A 231 7.12 29.03 13.56
C GLU A 231 6.49 27.82 12.86
N SER A 232 7.29 26.81 12.48
CA SER A 232 6.79 25.59 11.86
C SER A 232 5.91 24.76 12.80
N ILE A 233 6.17 24.72 14.11
CA ILE A 233 5.34 24.04 15.11
C ILE A 233 4.01 24.79 15.30
N ILE A 234 4.04 26.13 15.36
CA ILE A 234 2.84 26.97 15.49
C ILE A 234 1.97 26.85 14.23
N GLU A 235 2.61 26.80 13.05
CA GLU A 235 1.92 26.63 11.77
C GLU A 235 1.30 25.24 11.64
N ALA A 236 1.96 24.18 12.09
CA ALA A 236 1.41 22.83 12.16
C ALA A 236 0.19 22.78 13.11
N GLY A 237 0.27 23.41 14.27
CA GLY A 237 -0.85 23.51 15.22
C GLY A 237 -2.05 24.27 14.65
N LYS A 238 -1.83 25.34 13.87
CA LYS A 238 -2.89 26.08 13.14
C LYS A 238 -3.49 25.24 12.00
N LYS A 239 -2.72 24.37 11.35
CA LYS A 239 -3.17 23.47 10.27
C LYS A 239 -4.03 22.33 10.82
N ILE A 240 -3.77 21.80 12.01
CA ILE A 240 -4.58 20.77 12.66
C ILE A 240 -5.99 21.29 12.99
N LYS A 241 -6.13 22.55 13.41
CA LYS A 241 -7.46 23.20 13.64
C LYS A 241 -8.35 23.28 12.38
N LYS A 242 -7.79 23.04 11.18
CA LYS A 242 -8.53 23.03 9.89
C LYS A 242 -8.86 21.64 9.38
N PHE A 243 -8.68 20.60 10.20
CA PHE A 243 -9.03 19.22 9.81
C PHE A 243 -10.54 19.07 9.60
N ASP A 244 -10.89 18.59 8.44
CA ASP A 244 -12.29 18.29 8.10
C ASP A 244 -12.69 16.91 8.61
N PHE A 245 -12.85 16.81 9.93
CA PHE A 245 -13.21 15.57 10.61
C PHE A 245 -14.50 14.95 10.04
N THR A 246 -15.50 15.77 9.73
CA THR A 246 -16.76 15.28 9.15
C THR A 246 -16.56 14.60 7.80
N SER A 247 -15.75 15.18 6.91
CA SER A 247 -15.47 14.56 5.60
C SER A 247 -14.65 13.26 5.75
N PHE A 248 -13.74 13.20 6.71
CA PHE A 248 -13.03 11.97 7.04
C PHE A 248 -13.98 10.89 7.52
N VAL A 249 -14.84 11.19 8.49
CA VAL A 249 -15.85 10.27 9.03
C VAL A 249 -16.78 9.74 7.94
N LEU A 250 -17.32 10.63 7.10
CA LEU A 250 -18.20 10.24 5.99
C LEU A 250 -17.52 9.28 5.01
N SER A 251 -16.29 9.59 4.62
CA SER A 251 -15.53 8.72 3.71
C SER A 251 -15.15 7.39 4.35
N GLY A 252 -14.79 7.39 5.63
CA GLY A 252 -14.48 6.19 6.40
C GLY A 252 -15.69 5.27 6.54
N PHE A 253 -16.84 5.82 6.94
CA PHE A 253 -18.09 5.05 7.01
C PHE A 253 -18.50 4.50 5.66
N SER A 254 -18.36 5.26 4.57
CA SER A 254 -18.63 4.75 3.23
C SER A 254 -17.85 3.48 2.94
N VAL A 255 -16.53 3.46 3.17
CA VAL A 255 -15.68 2.28 2.95
C VAL A 255 -16.09 1.13 3.86
N ILE A 256 -16.34 1.40 5.16
CA ILE A 256 -16.75 0.36 6.12
C ILE A 256 -18.07 -0.27 5.69
N PHE A 257 -19.07 0.53 5.33
CA PHE A 257 -20.39 0.03 4.93
C PHE A 257 -20.32 -0.77 3.62
N PHE A 258 -19.58 -0.30 2.62
CA PHE A 258 -19.36 -1.08 1.40
C PHE A 258 -18.70 -2.43 1.69
N MET A 259 -17.62 -2.44 2.45
CA MET A 259 -16.89 -3.67 2.73
C MET A 259 -17.69 -4.62 3.63
N ALA A 260 -18.41 -4.10 4.62
CA ALA A 260 -19.31 -4.89 5.45
C ALA A 260 -20.44 -5.50 4.63
N GLY A 261 -21.06 -4.72 3.74
CA GLY A 261 -22.09 -5.20 2.82
C GLY A 261 -21.58 -6.34 1.94
N PHE A 262 -20.42 -6.19 1.31
CA PHE A 262 -19.83 -7.25 0.49
C PHE A 262 -19.40 -8.48 1.30
N THR A 263 -18.99 -8.31 2.56
CA THR A 263 -18.65 -9.44 3.44
C THR A 263 -19.90 -10.25 3.80
N LEU A 264 -21.00 -9.57 4.15
CA LEU A 264 -22.29 -10.22 4.45
C LEU A 264 -22.89 -10.90 3.21
N PHE A 265 -22.64 -10.34 2.02
CA PHE A 265 -23.07 -10.93 0.76
C PHE A 265 -22.42 -12.30 0.52
N LYS A 266 -21.20 -12.50 0.97
CA LYS A 266 -20.48 -13.77 0.91
C LYS A 266 -21.14 -14.84 1.79
N GLU A 267 -21.78 -14.47 2.91
CA GLU A 267 -22.41 -15.42 3.85
C GLU A 267 -23.79 -15.92 3.39
N MET A 268 -24.31 -15.40 2.27
CA MET A 268 -25.67 -15.72 1.77
C MET A 268 -25.91 -17.21 1.49
N LYS A 269 -24.86 -17.95 1.10
CA LYS A 269 -25.02 -19.37 0.71
C LYS A 269 -25.37 -20.28 1.90
N ASN A 270 -25.11 -19.81 3.14
CA ASN A 270 -25.29 -20.60 4.38
C ASN A 270 -26.37 -20.04 5.31
N SER A 271 -27.05 -18.92 4.96
CA SER A 271 -27.98 -18.23 5.86
C SER A 271 -29.25 -17.77 5.13
N SER A 272 -30.31 -17.60 5.93
CA SER A 272 -31.66 -17.18 5.51
C SER A 272 -31.69 -15.86 4.71
N SER A 273 -32.83 -15.59 4.04
CA SER A 273 -33.17 -14.36 3.28
C SER A 273 -32.79 -13.04 3.97
N ASN A 274 -32.67 -13.02 5.30
CA ASN A 274 -32.30 -11.86 6.11
C ASN A 274 -30.85 -11.39 5.87
N SER A 275 -29.91 -12.23 5.46
CA SER A 275 -28.52 -11.83 5.19
C SER A 275 -28.39 -11.03 3.92
N LEU A 276 -29.16 -11.36 2.89
CA LEU A 276 -29.24 -10.60 1.63
C LEU A 276 -29.76 -9.18 1.86
N ILE A 277 -30.86 -9.04 2.60
CA ILE A 277 -31.44 -7.75 2.91
C ILE A 277 -30.44 -6.88 3.68
N LYS A 278 -29.79 -7.46 4.70
CA LYS A 278 -28.73 -6.74 5.46
C LYS A 278 -27.59 -6.31 4.56
N SER A 279 -27.09 -7.18 3.69
CA SER A 279 -26.01 -6.85 2.76
C SER A 279 -26.39 -5.68 1.84
N ILE A 280 -27.58 -5.72 1.24
CA ILE A 280 -28.09 -4.65 0.37
C ILE A 280 -28.23 -3.34 1.17
N LEU A 281 -28.76 -3.38 2.39
CA LEU A 281 -28.90 -2.20 3.24
C LEU A 281 -27.53 -1.57 3.56
N PHE A 282 -26.51 -2.39 3.87
CA PHE A 282 -25.16 -1.89 4.10
C PHE A 282 -24.55 -1.26 2.85
N VAL A 283 -24.69 -1.88 1.67
CA VAL A 283 -24.21 -1.30 0.41
C VAL A 283 -24.94 0.03 0.11
N LEU A 284 -26.25 0.09 0.28
CA LEU A 284 -27.03 1.32 0.09
C LEU A 284 -26.59 2.43 1.07
N ALA A 285 -26.37 2.09 2.33
CA ALA A 285 -25.81 3.03 3.32
C ALA A 285 -24.43 3.55 2.86
N GLY A 286 -23.55 2.68 2.37
CA GLY A 286 -22.27 3.06 1.78
C GLY A 286 -22.42 4.04 0.61
N VAL A 287 -23.40 3.82 -0.29
CA VAL A 287 -23.72 4.74 -1.39
C VAL A 287 -24.20 6.10 -0.84
N VAL A 288 -25.08 6.13 0.14
CA VAL A 288 -25.55 7.38 0.75
C VAL A 288 -24.38 8.16 1.35
N PHE A 289 -23.51 7.51 2.14
CA PHE A 289 -22.35 8.17 2.75
C PHE A 289 -21.39 8.75 1.69
N ILE A 290 -21.13 8.03 0.57
CA ILE A 290 -20.24 8.55 -0.48
C ILE A 290 -20.88 9.70 -1.26
N VAL A 291 -22.19 9.67 -1.50
CA VAL A 291 -22.92 10.76 -2.15
C VAL A 291 -22.88 12.02 -1.28
N VAL A 292 -23.17 11.90 0.02
CA VAL A 292 -23.08 13.00 0.97
C VAL A 292 -21.65 13.56 1.03
N PHE A 293 -20.65 12.68 1.06
CA PHE A 293 -19.24 13.07 1.00
C PHE A 293 -18.93 13.87 -0.28
N ILE A 294 -19.33 13.39 -1.45
CA ILE A 294 -19.07 14.06 -2.75
C ILE A 294 -19.74 15.42 -2.81
N VAL A 295 -21.01 15.53 -2.39
CA VAL A 295 -21.75 16.80 -2.36
C VAL A 295 -21.03 17.80 -1.46
N ARG A 296 -20.66 17.37 -0.26
CA ARG A 296 -19.90 18.20 0.69
C ARG A 296 -18.54 18.66 0.13
N GLN A 297 -17.79 17.76 -0.56
CA GLN A 297 -16.51 18.15 -1.17
C GLN A 297 -16.67 19.20 -2.28
N LYS A 298 -17.75 19.12 -3.07
CA LYS A 298 -18.04 20.10 -4.13
C LYS A 298 -18.37 21.50 -3.58
N GLN A 299 -19.01 21.58 -2.41
CA GLN A 299 -19.40 22.84 -1.78
C GLN A 299 -18.25 23.56 -1.06
N LYS A 300 -17.18 22.84 -0.70
CA LYS A 300 -16.06 23.42 0.05
C LYS A 300 -15.07 24.18 -0.84
N LYS A 301 -14.68 25.39 -0.41
CA LYS A 301 -13.60 26.18 -1.04
C LYS A 301 -12.24 25.45 -0.97
N LYS A 302 -11.98 24.69 0.11
CA LYS A 302 -10.79 23.84 0.30
C LYS A 302 -11.24 22.41 0.60
N PRO A 303 -11.46 21.58 -0.42
CA PRO A 303 -11.94 20.22 -0.22
C PRO A 303 -10.88 19.33 0.45
N TYR A 304 -11.34 18.33 1.19
CA TYR A 304 -10.49 17.30 1.80
C TYR A 304 -9.73 16.47 0.74
N ILE A 305 -10.46 16.09 -0.32
CA ILE A 305 -9.92 15.44 -1.52
C ILE A 305 -10.30 16.28 -2.74
N ASN A 306 -9.33 16.55 -3.61
CA ASN A 306 -9.55 17.35 -4.81
C ASN A 306 -10.24 16.54 -5.91
N LEU A 307 -11.58 16.59 -5.97
CA LEU A 307 -12.37 15.90 -7.01
C LEU A 307 -12.17 16.47 -8.42
N LYS A 308 -11.50 17.62 -8.58
CA LYS A 308 -11.18 18.17 -9.92
C LYS A 308 -10.22 17.26 -10.71
N LEU A 309 -9.56 16.30 -10.04
CA LEU A 309 -8.75 15.27 -10.69
C LEU A 309 -9.54 14.43 -11.70
N PHE A 310 -10.83 14.23 -11.47
CA PHE A 310 -11.73 13.54 -12.40
C PHE A 310 -12.00 14.32 -13.70
N LYS A 311 -11.56 15.57 -13.83
CA LYS A 311 -11.57 16.28 -15.12
C LYS A 311 -10.47 15.80 -16.07
N ASN A 312 -9.41 15.20 -15.55
CA ASN A 312 -8.34 14.61 -16.35
C ASN A 312 -8.79 13.24 -16.87
N LYS A 313 -8.92 13.10 -18.20
CA LYS A 313 -9.35 11.86 -18.85
C LYS A 313 -8.43 10.68 -18.52
N ASN A 314 -7.11 10.90 -18.52
CA ASN A 314 -6.12 9.87 -18.22
C ASN A 314 -6.29 9.34 -16.79
N PHE A 315 -6.54 10.24 -15.83
CA PHE A 315 -6.80 9.86 -14.44
C PHE A 315 -8.07 9.02 -14.30
N VAL A 316 -9.16 9.41 -14.98
CA VAL A 316 -10.43 8.65 -14.96
C VAL A 316 -10.25 7.24 -15.53
N ILE A 317 -9.56 7.12 -16.67
CA ILE A 317 -9.26 5.80 -17.26
C ILE A 317 -8.48 4.93 -16.27
N VAL A 318 -7.47 5.48 -15.60
CA VAL A 318 -6.68 4.77 -14.60
C VAL A 318 -7.53 4.34 -13.41
N VAL A 319 -8.41 5.20 -12.92
CA VAL A 319 -9.32 4.86 -11.81
C VAL A 319 -10.22 3.69 -12.19
N ILE A 320 -10.89 3.76 -13.34
CA ILE A 320 -11.80 2.70 -13.82
C ILE A 320 -11.02 1.39 -14.05
N SER A 321 -9.91 1.45 -14.77
CA SER A 321 -9.05 0.27 -15.00
C SER A 321 -8.53 -0.34 -13.70
N SER A 322 -8.17 0.50 -12.72
CA SER A 322 -7.72 0.04 -11.40
C SER A 322 -8.82 -0.71 -10.65
N ILE A 323 -10.05 -0.22 -10.69
CA ILE A 323 -11.22 -0.88 -10.07
C ILE A 323 -11.42 -2.26 -10.68
N ILE A 324 -11.48 -2.36 -12.01
CA ILE A 324 -11.73 -3.61 -12.71
C ILE A 324 -10.62 -4.63 -12.43
N ILE A 325 -9.36 -4.23 -12.64
CA ILE A 325 -8.21 -5.12 -12.48
C ILE A 325 -8.07 -5.60 -11.04
N TYR A 326 -8.30 -4.73 -10.07
CA TYR A 326 -8.17 -5.10 -8.67
C TYR A 326 -9.31 -6.00 -8.19
N ALA A 327 -10.55 -5.79 -8.68
CA ALA A 327 -11.67 -6.69 -8.45
C ALA A 327 -11.40 -8.10 -9.01
N VAL A 328 -10.90 -8.19 -10.24
CA VAL A 328 -10.51 -9.45 -10.88
C VAL A 328 -9.36 -10.11 -10.13
N MET A 329 -8.35 -9.34 -9.72
CA MET A 329 -7.19 -9.85 -8.98
C MET A 329 -7.61 -10.48 -7.66
N MET A 330 -8.40 -9.78 -6.86
CA MET A 330 -8.85 -10.24 -5.54
C MET A 330 -9.90 -11.35 -5.64
N GLY A 331 -10.83 -11.25 -6.59
CA GLY A 331 -11.81 -12.31 -6.84
C GLY A 331 -11.15 -13.63 -7.23
N THR A 332 -10.22 -13.59 -8.15
CA THR A 332 -9.50 -14.80 -8.58
C THR A 332 -8.53 -15.32 -7.53
N ALA A 333 -7.99 -14.47 -6.64
CA ALA A 333 -7.17 -14.92 -5.51
C ALA A 333 -7.97 -15.81 -4.53
N VAL A 334 -9.28 -15.60 -4.43
CA VAL A 334 -10.18 -16.44 -3.61
C VAL A 334 -10.68 -17.67 -4.41
N TRP A 335 -11.08 -17.45 -5.66
CA TRP A 335 -11.69 -18.50 -6.49
C TRP A 335 -10.67 -19.56 -6.93
N PHE A 336 -9.47 -19.16 -7.33
CA PHE A 336 -8.51 -20.05 -7.96
C PHE A 336 -7.99 -21.19 -7.05
N PRO A 337 -7.67 -20.95 -5.76
CA PRO A 337 -7.29 -22.05 -4.85
C PRO A 337 -8.39 -23.10 -4.70
N VAL A 338 -9.64 -22.67 -4.60
CA VAL A 338 -10.79 -23.58 -4.46
C VAL A 338 -11.01 -24.37 -5.76
N TYR A 339 -10.84 -23.73 -6.91
CA TYR A 339 -10.92 -24.36 -8.22
C TYR A 339 -9.84 -25.43 -8.39
N ILE A 340 -8.59 -25.15 -8.05
CA ILE A 340 -7.49 -26.12 -8.08
C ILE A 340 -7.79 -27.30 -7.17
N LYS A 341 -8.24 -27.04 -5.93
CA LYS A 341 -8.55 -28.08 -4.96
C LYS A 341 -9.62 -29.04 -5.47
N ARG A 342 -10.65 -28.51 -6.16
CA ARG A 342 -11.73 -29.34 -6.75
C ARG A 342 -11.29 -30.19 -7.94
N ILE A 343 -10.46 -29.64 -8.83
CA ILE A 343 -10.06 -30.31 -10.07
C ILE A 343 -8.87 -31.24 -9.87
N ALA A 344 -7.89 -30.81 -9.09
CA ALA A 344 -6.64 -31.55 -8.89
C ALA A 344 -6.68 -32.46 -7.65
N GLU A 345 -7.82 -32.47 -6.90
CA GLU A 345 -7.95 -33.16 -5.59
C GLU A 345 -6.73 -32.92 -4.69
N ALA A 346 -6.15 -31.72 -4.79
CA ALA A 346 -4.86 -31.37 -4.22
C ALA A 346 -5.00 -30.86 -2.78
N ASP A 347 -4.08 -31.24 -1.94
CA ASP A 347 -3.92 -30.64 -0.62
C ASP A 347 -3.54 -29.16 -0.72
N MET A 348 -3.79 -28.37 0.33
CA MET A 348 -3.51 -26.93 0.35
C MET A 348 -2.03 -26.59 0.06
N GLU A 349 -1.11 -27.47 0.43
CA GLU A 349 0.31 -27.31 0.14
C GLU A 349 0.58 -27.36 -1.38
N ARG A 350 0.02 -28.34 -2.08
CA ARG A 350 0.12 -28.47 -3.55
C ARG A 350 -0.55 -27.29 -4.26
N VAL A 351 -1.67 -26.78 -3.75
CA VAL A 351 -2.31 -25.57 -4.27
C VAL A 351 -1.35 -24.38 -4.17
N GLY A 352 -0.67 -24.21 -3.05
CA GLY A 352 0.35 -23.16 -2.86
C GLY A 352 1.49 -23.25 -3.88
N ILE A 353 2.01 -24.47 -4.12
CA ILE A 353 3.07 -24.72 -5.11
C ILE A 353 2.60 -24.37 -6.54
N ILE A 354 1.37 -24.75 -6.91
CA ILE A 354 0.79 -24.44 -8.22
C ILE A 354 0.62 -22.94 -8.43
N MET A 355 0.32 -22.18 -7.37
CA MET A 355 0.12 -20.74 -7.44
C MET A 355 1.43 -19.93 -7.40
N LEU A 356 2.51 -20.49 -6.88
CA LEU A 356 3.78 -19.79 -6.69
C LEU A 356 4.36 -19.22 -8.00
N PRO A 357 4.42 -19.95 -9.14
CA PRO A 357 4.93 -19.41 -10.41
C PRO A 357 4.16 -18.17 -10.87
N GLY A 358 2.83 -18.14 -10.69
CA GLY A 358 2.02 -16.99 -11.04
C GLY A 358 2.27 -15.79 -10.12
N ALA A 359 2.43 -16.01 -8.83
CA ALA A 359 2.74 -14.95 -7.89
C ALA A 359 4.12 -14.30 -8.20
N LEU A 360 5.14 -15.13 -8.50
CA LEU A 360 6.46 -14.67 -8.95
C LEU A 360 6.38 -13.94 -10.30
N SER A 361 5.57 -14.46 -11.23
CA SER A 361 5.34 -13.81 -12.52
C SER A 361 4.71 -12.43 -12.37
N THR A 362 3.77 -12.23 -11.42
CA THR A 362 3.22 -10.90 -11.12
C THR A 362 4.32 -9.93 -10.67
N ALA A 363 5.24 -10.39 -9.83
CA ALA A 363 6.34 -9.55 -9.35
C ALA A 363 7.26 -9.16 -10.52
N LEU A 364 7.78 -10.13 -11.28
CA LEU A 364 8.66 -9.87 -12.42
C LEU A 364 7.99 -9.01 -13.50
N ALA A 365 6.75 -9.31 -13.83
CA ALA A 365 5.95 -8.55 -14.79
C ALA A 365 5.75 -7.10 -14.36
N SER A 366 5.69 -6.80 -13.07
CA SER A 366 5.57 -5.43 -12.55
C SER A 366 6.83 -4.59 -12.85
N ALA A 367 8.03 -5.17 -12.68
CA ALA A 367 9.29 -4.50 -13.03
C ALA A 367 9.41 -4.27 -14.54
N VAL A 368 9.14 -5.34 -15.32
CA VAL A 368 9.17 -5.27 -16.80
C VAL A 368 8.14 -4.27 -17.31
N GLY A 369 6.93 -4.26 -16.76
CA GLY A 369 5.87 -3.32 -17.10
C GLY A 369 6.25 -1.87 -16.89
N GLY A 370 6.92 -1.55 -15.77
CA GLY A 370 7.43 -0.21 -15.51
C GLY A 370 8.47 0.25 -16.54
N TRP A 371 9.38 -0.65 -16.95
CA TRP A 371 10.38 -0.37 -17.98
C TRP A 371 9.75 -0.23 -19.38
N LEU A 372 8.85 -1.16 -19.74
CA LEU A 372 8.12 -1.09 -21.02
C LEU A 372 7.26 0.17 -21.13
N TYR A 373 6.57 0.55 -20.05
CA TYR A 373 5.79 1.79 -20.01
C TYR A 373 6.65 3.01 -20.31
N GLN A 374 7.85 3.06 -19.74
CA GLN A 374 8.74 4.20 -19.95
C GLN A 374 9.25 4.28 -21.38
N LYS A 375 9.53 3.14 -22.02
CA LYS A 375 10.09 3.08 -23.37
C LYS A 375 9.02 3.22 -24.47
N TYR A 376 7.88 2.56 -24.31
CA TYR A 376 6.86 2.41 -25.35
C TYR A 376 5.51 3.04 -25.00
N GLY A 377 5.37 3.55 -23.78
CA GLY A 377 4.15 4.20 -23.32
C GLY A 377 3.06 3.23 -22.86
N ILE A 378 1.92 3.82 -22.48
CA ILE A 378 0.84 3.08 -21.81
C ILE A 378 0.04 2.17 -22.76
N ARG A 379 -0.04 2.49 -24.04
CA ARG A 379 -0.84 1.71 -25.02
C ARG A 379 -0.35 0.28 -25.12
N LEU A 380 0.98 0.07 -25.21
CA LEU A 380 1.58 -1.26 -25.23
C LEU A 380 1.26 -2.04 -23.97
N ILE A 381 1.28 -1.39 -22.80
CA ILE A 381 0.98 -2.02 -21.50
C ILE A 381 -0.44 -2.56 -21.46
N TYR A 382 -1.43 -1.75 -21.89
CA TYR A 382 -2.82 -2.21 -21.98
C TYR A 382 -2.97 -3.36 -22.98
N SER A 383 -2.34 -3.26 -24.15
CA SER A 383 -2.41 -4.33 -25.17
C SER A 383 -1.85 -5.66 -24.64
N ILE A 384 -0.66 -5.66 -24.04
CA ILE A 384 -0.05 -6.87 -23.48
C ILE A 384 -0.92 -7.43 -22.34
N SER A 385 -1.45 -6.58 -21.47
CA SER A 385 -2.31 -7.02 -20.37
C SER A 385 -3.60 -7.67 -20.89
N ILE A 386 -4.28 -7.04 -21.85
CA ILE A 386 -5.51 -7.58 -22.46
C ILE A 386 -5.21 -8.88 -23.21
N CYS A 387 -4.15 -8.94 -24.04
CA CYS A 387 -3.75 -10.16 -24.73
C CYS A 387 -3.45 -11.30 -23.76
N SER A 388 -2.79 -11.02 -22.64
CA SER A 388 -2.49 -12.02 -21.61
C SER A 388 -3.76 -12.59 -20.96
N PHE A 389 -4.76 -11.74 -20.69
CA PHE A 389 -6.07 -12.20 -20.18
C PHE A 389 -6.85 -13.01 -21.22
N ILE A 390 -6.88 -12.54 -22.48
CA ILE A 390 -7.55 -13.26 -23.57
C ILE A 390 -6.89 -14.64 -23.76
N LEU A 391 -5.56 -14.69 -23.79
CA LEU A 391 -4.82 -15.94 -23.94
C LEU A 391 -5.11 -16.90 -22.79
N ALA A 392 -5.16 -16.42 -21.55
CA ALA A 392 -5.52 -17.23 -20.39
C ALA A 392 -6.94 -17.83 -20.51
N ILE A 393 -7.90 -17.07 -21.08
CA ILE A 393 -9.27 -17.56 -21.29
C ILE A 393 -9.32 -18.60 -22.43
N LEU A 394 -8.67 -18.31 -23.54
CA LEU A 394 -8.69 -19.19 -24.72
C LEU A 394 -7.98 -20.51 -24.47
N THR A 395 -6.91 -20.51 -23.68
CA THR A 395 -6.10 -21.71 -23.42
C THR A 395 -6.57 -22.51 -22.20
N ARG A 396 -7.66 -22.11 -21.54
CA ARG A 396 -8.11 -22.68 -20.25
C ARG A 396 -8.30 -24.21 -20.27
N ASN A 397 -8.64 -24.80 -21.41
CA ASN A 397 -8.87 -26.23 -21.56
C ASN A 397 -7.66 -26.98 -22.15
N ILE A 398 -6.59 -26.28 -22.52
CA ILE A 398 -5.46 -26.84 -23.26
C ILE A 398 -4.20 -26.89 -22.37
N VAL A 399 -3.99 -25.88 -21.52
CA VAL A 399 -2.76 -25.73 -20.73
C VAL A 399 -2.97 -26.11 -19.25
N PRO A 400 -1.92 -26.55 -18.55
CA PRO A 400 -1.97 -26.82 -17.12
C PRO A 400 -2.41 -25.59 -16.31
N LEU A 401 -3.05 -25.82 -15.17
CA LEU A 401 -3.60 -24.76 -14.30
C LEU A 401 -2.56 -23.71 -13.86
N TRP A 402 -1.33 -24.12 -13.61
CA TRP A 402 -0.25 -23.19 -13.22
C TRP A 402 0.10 -22.23 -14.37
N VAL A 403 0.03 -22.67 -15.63
CA VAL A 403 0.26 -21.80 -16.81
C VAL A 403 -0.83 -20.75 -16.94
N LEU A 404 -2.10 -21.13 -16.74
CA LEU A 404 -3.22 -20.18 -16.73
C LEU A 404 -3.02 -19.11 -15.66
N PHE A 405 -2.57 -19.52 -14.47
CA PHE A 405 -2.31 -18.58 -13.39
C PHE A 405 -1.14 -17.64 -13.71
N VAL A 406 -0.08 -18.14 -14.36
CA VAL A 406 1.06 -17.35 -14.85
C VAL A 406 0.61 -16.33 -15.90
N LEU A 407 -0.13 -16.75 -16.93
CA LEU A 407 -0.60 -15.86 -17.99
C LEU A 407 -1.44 -14.71 -17.43
N ARG A 408 -2.43 -15.02 -16.60
CA ARG A 408 -3.23 -14.02 -15.92
C ARG A 408 -2.36 -13.07 -15.07
N SER A 409 -1.41 -13.62 -14.34
CA SER A 409 -0.54 -12.88 -13.42
C SER A 409 0.39 -11.91 -14.12
N ILE A 410 0.88 -12.26 -15.30
CA ILE A 410 1.64 -11.37 -16.18
C ILE A 410 0.79 -10.16 -16.55
N GLY A 411 -0.45 -10.38 -16.98
CA GLY A 411 -1.37 -9.29 -17.36
C GLY A 411 -1.60 -8.30 -16.20
N ILE A 412 -1.80 -8.80 -14.97
CA ILE A 412 -1.98 -7.96 -13.78
C ILE A 412 -0.68 -7.22 -13.43
N GLY A 413 0.44 -7.94 -13.39
CA GLY A 413 1.73 -7.38 -12.98
C GLY A 413 2.18 -6.22 -13.85
N ILE A 414 2.13 -6.39 -15.18
CA ILE A 414 2.55 -5.38 -16.14
C ILE A 414 1.78 -4.07 -15.98
N ILE A 415 0.46 -4.13 -15.80
CA ILE A 415 -0.38 -2.93 -15.84
C ILE A 415 -0.48 -2.21 -14.50
N MET A 416 -0.43 -2.94 -13.37
CA MET A 416 -0.89 -2.43 -12.09
C MET A 416 -0.15 -1.17 -11.60
N MET A 417 1.17 -1.13 -11.70
CA MET A 417 1.97 0.03 -11.27
C MET A 417 2.23 1.02 -12.41
N SER A 418 2.31 0.53 -13.64
CA SER A 418 2.49 1.35 -14.83
C SER A 418 1.32 2.31 -15.05
N MET A 419 0.07 1.85 -14.84
CA MET A 419 -1.11 2.72 -14.96
C MET A 419 -1.16 3.80 -13.87
N VAL A 420 -0.70 3.52 -12.63
CA VAL A 420 -0.61 4.57 -11.60
C VAL A 420 0.37 5.65 -12.01
N ALA A 421 1.55 5.25 -12.51
CA ALA A 421 2.55 6.20 -13.01
C ALA A 421 1.97 7.07 -14.15
N TRP A 422 1.23 6.46 -15.07
CA TRP A 422 0.58 7.17 -16.17
C TRP A 422 -0.53 8.12 -15.70
N GLY A 423 -1.41 7.69 -14.81
CA GLY A 423 -2.48 8.52 -14.28
C GLY A 423 -2.01 9.74 -13.49
N MET A 424 -0.80 9.65 -12.93
CA MET A 424 -0.19 10.76 -12.20
C MET A 424 0.68 11.67 -13.07
N LYS A 425 0.95 11.31 -14.34
CA LYS A 425 1.87 12.04 -15.23
C LYS A 425 1.49 13.51 -15.42
N ASP A 426 0.18 13.77 -15.61
CA ASP A 426 -0.36 15.10 -15.91
C ASP A 426 -0.89 15.83 -14.67
N ILE A 427 -0.72 15.24 -13.49
CA ILE A 427 -1.13 15.81 -12.22
C ILE A 427 0.02 16.62 -11.60
N GLU A 428 -0.31 17.70 -10.90
CA GLU A 428 0.63 18.49 -10.14
C GLU A 428 1.09 17.74 -8.88
N LYS A 429 2.34 17.93 -8.47
CA LYS A 429 2.95 17.17 -7.36
C LYS A 429 2.24 17.39 -6.02
N ASP A 430 1.66 18.56 -5.77
CA ASP A 430 0.89 18.89 -4.58
C ASP A 430 -0.42 18.09 -4.47
N LYS A 431 -0.95 17.59 -5.61
CA LYS A 431 -2.16 16.78 -5.71
C LYS A 431 -1.91 15.27 -5.76
N TYR A 432 -0.63 14.82 -5.71
CA TYR A 432 -0.30 13.39 -5.76
C TYR A 432 -0.92 12.61 -4.60
N SER A 433 -1.02 13.20 -3.41
CA SER A 433 -1.63 12.53 -2.27
C SER A 433 -3.13 12.26 -2.51
N ASP A 434 -3.85 13.22 -3.10
CA ASP A 434 -5.27 13.07 -3.43
C ASP A 434 -5.50 11.98 -4.47
N GLY A 435 -4.73 12.03 -5.58
CA GLY A 435 -4.85 11.06 -6.65
C GLY A 435 -4.49 9.63 -6.22
N THR A 436 -3.39 9.46 -5.50
CA THR A 436 -2.96 8.15 -4.99
C THR A 436 -3.98 7.55 -4.03
N ALA A 437 -4.52 8.36 -3.13
CA ALA A 437 -5.51 7.88 -2.17
C ALA A 437 -6.84 7.52 -2.84
N ILE A 438 -7.32 8.29 -3.82
CA ILE A 438 -8.52 7.95 -4.60
C ILE A 438 -8.33 6.57 -5.25
N ILE A 439 -7.22 6.36 -5.96
CA ILE A 439 -6.94 5.09 -6.62
C ILE A 439 -6.89 3.94 -5.60
N CYS A 440 -6.14 4.10 -4.50
CA CYS A 440 -5.98 3.04 -3.50
C CYS A 440 -7.28 2.73 -2.76
N SER A 441 -8.07 3.73 -2.39
CA SER A 441 -9.35 3.52 -1.69
C SER A 441 -10.36 2.80 -2.58
N LEU A 442 -10.49 3.23 -3.84
CA LEU A 442 -11.40 2.60 -4.80
C LEU A 442 -10.96 1.17 -5.14
N ARG A 443 -9.66 0.91 -5.23
CA ARG A 443 -9.11 -0.46 -5.36
C ARG A 443 -9.53 -1.34 -4.19
N THR A 444 -9.40 -0.85 -2.96
CA THR A 444 -9.72 -1.63 -1.76
C THR A 444 -11.19 -2.03 -1.75
N VAL A 445 -12.10 -1.10 -2.07
CA VAL A 445 -13.54 -1.37 -2.21
C VAL A 445 -13.80 -2.37 -3.35
N ALA A 446 -13.17 -2.15 -4.50
CA ALA A 446 -13.30 -3.04 -5.66
C ALA A 446 -12.78 -4.47 -5.37
N GLY A 447 -11.71 -4.58 -4.59
CA GLY A 447 -11.20 -5.87 -4.13
C GLY A 447 -12.19 -6.63 -3.27
N ALA A 448 -12.85 -5.94 -2.32
CA ALA A 448 -13.90 -6.53 -1.50
C ALA A 448 -15.10 -7.01 -2.35
N PHE A 449 -15.52 -6.21 -3.33
CA PHE A 449 -16.54 -6.60 -4.29
C PHE A 449 -16.12 -7.84 -5.10
N GLY A 450 -14.90 -7.85 -5.63
CA GLY A 450 -14.36 -8.98 -6.39
C GLY A 450 -14.32 -10.29 -5.59
N THR A 451 -13.90 -10.21 -4.32
CA THR A 451 -13.91 -11.40 -3.44
C THR A 451 -15.31 -11.89 -3.11
N ALA A 452 -16.27 -10.98 -2.90
CA ALA A 452 -17.66 -11.33 -2.66
C ALA A 452 -18.29 -12.00 -3.88
N LEU A 453 -18.08 -11.43 -5.07
CA LEU A 453 -18.58 -12.00 -6.34
C LEU A 453 -17.99 -13.40 -6.60
N ALA A 454 -16.68 -13.57 -6.39
CA ALA A 454 -16.04 -14.87 -6.54
C ALA A 454 -16.62 -15.90 -5.58
N ALA A 455 -16.89 -15.53 -4.34
CA ALA A 455 -17.48 -16.43 -3.35
C ALA A 455 -18.93 -16.85 -3.69
N MET A 456 -19.68 -16.01 -4.41
CA MET A 456 -21.03 -16.39 -4.89
C MET A 456 -20.96 -17.40 -6.03
N LEU A 457 -19.96 -17.31 -6.89
CA LEU A 457 -19.79 -18.21 -8.05
C LEU A 457 -19.27 -19.60 -7.64
N MET A 458 -18.86 -19.80 -6.39
CA MET A 458 -18.46 -21.08 -5.80
C MET A 458 -19.65 -21.82 -5.17
#